data_4e53ec43db17a7baac7ae2e39814825e
#
_entry.id   4e53ec43db17a7baac7ae2e39814825e
#
_cell.length_a   1.000
_cell.length_b   1.000
_cell.length_c   1.000
_cell.angle_alpha   90.00
_cell.angle_beta   90.00
_cell.angle_gamma   90.00
#
_symmetry.space_group_name_H-M   'P 1'
#
loop_
_entity.id
_entity.type
_entity.pdbx_description
1 polymer ?
#
loop_
_entity_poly.entity_id
_entity_poly.type
_entity_poly.pdbx_seq_one_letter_code
_entity_poly.pdbx_strand_id
1 'polypeptide(L)'
;MNFEVFENLDFPNIKKLYNLCLDNEKNLSLVKNLYARENRDLQETLNFLIDLDVLKISGNLVLVKKNDNFKNFLIDRIILKPKYSLPLKNYLQNYISQENKVINFKPNSGYNILSSSLRNFLISANIVEHNIESNDYKLLDTSQLDKIRKSEYSPEQLDLEIKNQKELGLAAEKLVFEKERLNLLKIDKNL
;
A
#
# COMPACT_ATOMS: atom_id res chain seq x y z
N MET A 1 10.83 -2.20 3.93
CA MET A 1 9.38 -2.33 3.62
C MET A 1 8.90 -0.98 3.16
N ASN A 2 8.33 -0.87 1.97
CA ASN A 2 7.98 0.42 1.37
C ASN A 2 6.45 0.59 1.32
N PHE A 3 5.88 1.26 2.33
CA PHE A 3 4.45 1.60 2.37
C PHE A 3 4.13 2.89 1.58
N GLU A 4 5.15 3.67 1.19
CA GLU A 4 5.01 4.92 0.45
C GLU A 4 4.41 4.72 -0.96
N VAL A 5 4.41 3.49 -1.48
CA VAL A 5 3.73 3.17 -2.74
C VAL A 5 2.21 3.43 -2.69
N PHE A 6 1.65 3.62 -1.48
CA PHE A 6 0.26 4.01 -1.25
C PHE A 6 0.11 5.49 -0.85
N GLU A 7 1.19 6.27 -0.90
CA GLU A 7 1.14 7.69 -0.55
C GLU A 7 0.21 8.46 -1.49
N ASN A 8 -0.58 9.36 -0.91
CA ASN A 8 -1.58 10.16 -1.61
C ASN A 8 -2.66 9.35 -2.35
N LEU A 9 -2.83 8.05 -2.02
CA LEU A 9 -3.89 7.23 -2.58
C LEU A 9 -5.08 7.19 -1.63
N ASP A 10 -6.25 7.56 -2.15
CA ASP A 10 -7.53 7.52 -1.47
C ASP A 10 -8.55 6.75 -2.32
N PHE A 11 -9.21 5.74 -1.73
CA PHE A 11 -10.08 4.85 -2.50
C PHE A 11 -11.28 5.57 -3.15
N PRO A 12 -11.99 6.50 -2.49
CA PRO A 12 -13.01 7.35 -3.13
C PRO A 12 -12.49 8.07 -4.37
N ASN A 13 -11.31 8.69 -4.29
CA ASN A 13 -10.69 9.41 -5.40
C ASN A 13 -10.32 8.47 -6.55
N ILE A 14 -9.74 7.30 -6.23
CA ILE A 14 -9.44 6.25 -7.23
C ILE A 14 -10.71 5.81 -7.95
N LYS A 15 -11.79 5.53 -7.21
CA LYS A 15 -13.08 5.14 -7.77
C LYS A 15 -13.68 6.24 -8.65
N LYS A 16 -13.55 7.49 -8.24
CA LYS A 16 -14.01 8.65 -9.01
C LYS A 16 -13.26 8.76 -10.35
N LEU A 17 -11.91 8.66 -10.33
CA LEU A 17 -11.13 8.70 -11.57
C LEU A 17 -11.47 7.53 -12.49
N TYR A 18 -11.62 6.33 -11.93
CA TYR A 18 -12.06 5.15 -12.68
C TYR A 18 -13.40 5.37 -13.39
N ASN A 19 -14.40 5.90 -12.70
CA ASN A 19 -15.72 6.19 -13.29
C ASN A 19 -15.64 7.28 -14.36
N LEU A 20 -14.90 8.36 -14.13
CA LEU A 20 -14.67 9.39 -15.14
C LEU A 20 -14.01 8.82 -16.41
N CYS A 21 -13.09 7.87 -16.25
CA CYS A 21 -12.48 7.18 -17.39
C CYS A 21 -13.50 6.30 -18.14
N LEU A 22 -14.39 5.58 -17.43
CA LEU A 22 -15.45 4.78 -18.02
C LEU A 22 -16.41 5.63 -18.87
N ASP A 23 -16.79 6.80 -18.35
CA ASP A 23 -17.75 7.70 -19.00
C ASP A 23 -17.13 8.45 -20.19
N ASN A 24 -15.79 8.59 -20.22
CA ASN A 24 -15.07 9.43 -21.16
C ASN A 24 -13.88 8.72 -21.82
N GLU A 25 -14.02 7.45 -22.20
CA GLU A 25 -12.94 6.58 -22.73
C GLU A 25 -12.15 7.19 -23.91
N LYS A 26 -12.76 8.12 -24.67
CA LYS A 26 -12.15 8.74 -25.84
C LYS A 26 -11.51 10.11 -25.56
N ASN A 27 -11.51 10.58 -24.31
CA ASN A 27 -11.05 11.94 -24.01
C ASN A 27 -10.32 12.06 -22.68
N LEU A 28 -9.07 11.61 -22.65
CA LEU A 28 -8.20 11.71 -21.47
C LEU A 28 -8.04 13.15 -20.98
N SER A 29 -7.95 14.11 -21.90
CA SER A 29 -7.80 15.53 -21.52
C SER A 29 -9.02 16.03 -20.75
N LEU A 30 -10.23 15.62 -21.14
CA LEU A 30 -11.45 15.95 -20.41
C LEU A 30 -11.47 15.27 -19.03
N VAL A 31 -11.10 13.98 -18.95
CA VAL A 31 -11.00 13.24 -17.67
C VAL A 31 -10.07 13.95 -16.71
N LYS A 32 -8.86 14.32 -17.17
CA LYS A 32 -7.87 15.05 -16.36
C LYS A 32 -8.42 16.38 -15.86
N ASN A 33 -9.07 17.14 -16.71
CA ASN A 33 -9.63 18.44 -16.36
C ASN A 33 -10.79 18.32 -15.35
N LEU A 34 -11.68 17.35 -15.53
CA LEU A 34 -12.80 17.11 -14.61
C LEU A 34 -12.30 16.65 -13.24
N TYR A 35 -11.35 15.73 -13.20
CA TYR A 35 -10.80 15.21 -11.96
C TYR A 35 -10.02 16.29 -11.19
N ALA A 36 -9.17 17.05 -11.86
CA ALA A 36 -8.31 18.07 -11.24
C ALA A 36 -9.09 19.26 -10.64
N ARG A 37 -10.37 19.43 -10.97
CA ARG A 37 -11.20 20.49 -10.36
C ARG A 37 -11.42 20.27 -8.85
N GLU A 38 -11.43 19.01 -8.42
CA GLU A 38 -11.80 18.64 -7.06
C GLU A 38 -10.71 17.85 -6.33
N ASN A 39 -9.72 17.32 -7.06
CA ASN A 39 -8.69 16.44 -6.50
C ASN A 39 -7.29 16.87 -6.96
N ARG A 40 -6.31 16.75 -6.06
CA ARG A 40 -4.92 17.14 -6.33
C ARG A 40 -4.00 15.96 -6.63
N ASP A 41 -4.45 14.75 -6.40
CA ASP A 41 -3.72 13.47 -6.50
C ASP A 41 -3.89 12.78 -7.88
N LEU A 42 -4.15 13.56 -8.92
CA LEU A 42 -4.42 13.04 -10.27
C LEU A 42 -3.29 12.13 -10.80
N GLN A 43 -2.04 12.57 -10.65
CA GLN A 43 -0.92 11.85 -11.26
C GLN A 43 -0.66 10.52 -10.53
N GLU A 44 -0.70 10.55 -9.21
CA GLU A 44 -0.51 9.39 -8.36
C GLU A 44 -1.62 8.36 -8.60
N THR A 45 -2.86 8.81 -8.59
CA THR A 45 -4.04 7.96 -8.84
C THR A 45 -4.05 7.37 -10.24
N LEU A 46 -3.68 8.16 -11.26
CA LEU A 46 -3.60 7.70 -12.64
C LEU A 46 -2.50 6.65 -12.82
N ASN A 47 -1.30 6.92 -12.31
CA ASN A 47 -0.17 5.98 -12.34
C ASN A 47 -0.52 4.67 -11.62
N PHE A 48 -1.16 4.75 -10.47
CA PHE A 48 -1.60 3.58 -9.72
C PHE A 48 -2.54 2.68 -10.53
N LEU A 49 -3.57 3.26 -11.17
CA LEU A 49 -4.49 2.50 -12.01
C LEU A 49 -3.83 1.90 -13.26
N ILE A 50 -2.84 2.58 -13.84
CA ILE A 50 -2.05 2.08 -14.96
C ILE A 50 -1.15 0.94 -14.51
N ASP A 51 -0.41 1.10 -13.40
CA ASP A 51 0.47 0.07 -12.83
C ASP A 51 -0.29 -1.22 -12.53
N LEU A 52 -1.56 -1.09 -12.10
CA LEU A 52 -2.44 -2.23 -11.84
C LEU A 52 -3.07 -2.83 -13.11
N ASP A 53 -2.76 -2.33 -14.30
CA ASP A 53 -3.41 -2.70 -15.56
C ASP A 53 -4.96 -2.53 -15.53
N VAL A 54 -5.46 -1.60 -14.74
CA VAL A 54 -6.88 -1.21 -14.72
C VAL A 54 -7.17 -0.25 -15.87
N LEU A 55 -6.22 0.65 -16.15
CA LEU A 55 -6.26 1.59 -17.26
C LEU A 55 -5.09 1.37 -18.21
N LYS A 56 -5.33 1.63 -19.49
CA LYS A 56 -4.29 1.81 -20.53
C LYS A 56 -4.54 3.12 -21.26
N ILE A 57 -3.46 3.89 -21.49
CA ILE A 57 -3.52 5.17 -22.18
C ILE A 57 -2.80 5.02 -23.52
N SER A 58 -3.46 5.50 -24.59
CA SER A 58 -2.88 5.58 -25.95
C SER A 58 -3.27 6.93 -26.56
N GLY A 59 -2.35 7.89 -26.56
CA GLY A 59 -2.63 9.27 -26.93
C GLY A 59 -3.69 9.88 -26.03
N ASN A 60 -4.84 10.28 -26.60
CA ASN A 60 -5.99 10.81 -25.83
C ASN A 60 -7.05 9.74 -25.49
N LEU A 61 -6.81 8.47 -25.83
CA LEU A 61 -7.71 7.36 -25.54
C LEU A 61 -7.37 6.76 -24.17
N VAL A 62 -8.40 6.43 -23.40
CA VAL A 62 -8.30 5.67 -22.14
C VAL A 62 -9.07 4.37 -22.33
N LEU A 63 -8.39 3.25 -22.21
CA LEU A 63 -9.01 1.93 -22.22
C LEU A 63 -9.16 1.46 -20.77
N VAL A 64 -10.39 1.15 -20.37
CA VAL A 64 -10.74 0.80 -18.99
C VAL A 64 -11.14 -0.66 -18.92
N LYS A 65 -10.60 -1.42 -17.97
CA LYS A 65 -11.12 -2.74 -17.63
C LYS A 65 -12.35 -2.58 -16.73
N LYS A 66 -13.54 -2.79 -17.32
CA LYS A 66 -14.82 -2.68 -16.61
C LYS A 66 -15.01 -3.79 -15.59
N ASN A 67 -15.50 -3.42 -14.41
CA ASN A 67 -15.89 -4.37 -13.37
C ASN A 67 -16.96 -3.77 -12.47
N ASP A 68 -18.05 -4.49 -12.22
CA ASP A 68 -19.17 -4.03 -11.40
C ASP A 68 -18.82 -3.95 -9.92
N ASN A 69 -17.92 -4.82 -9.43
CA ASN A 69 -17.39 -4.76 -8.08
C ASN A 69 -15.97 -4.20 -8.08
N PHE A 70 -15.86 -2.89 -8.31
CA PHE A 70 -14.58 -2.21 -8.45
C PHE A 70 -13.64 -2.42 -7.25
N LYS A 71 -14.17 -2.43 -6.00
CA LYS A 71 -13.35 -2.63 -4.80
C LYS A 71 -12.62 -3.98 -4.85
N ASN A 72 -13.35 -5.06 -5.04
CA ASN A 72 -12.77 -6.40 -5.08
C ASN A 72 -11.83 -6.57 -6.26
N PHE A 73 -12.23 -6.05 -7.42
CA PHE A 73 -11.39 -6.05 -8.61
C PHE A 73 -10.06 -5.32 -8.37
N LEU A 74 -10.09 -4.13 -7.75
CA LEU A 74 -8.87 -3.38 -7.44
C LEU A 74 -7.95 -4.15 -6.50
N ILE A 75 -8.49 -4.76 -5.45
CA ILE A 75 -7.70 -5.58 -4.51
C ILE A 75 -7.10 -6.79 -5.21
N ASP A 76 -7.84 -7.48 -6.06
CA ASP A 76 -7.31 -8.60 -6.85
C ASP A 76 -6.15 -8.14 -7.75
N ARG A 77 -6.23 -6.94 -8.33
CA ARG A 77 -5.14 -6.35 -9.12
C ARG A 77 -3.93 -5.96 -8.28
N ILE A 78 -4.14 -5.41 -7.07
CA ILE A 78 -3.07 -5.10 -6.11
C ILE A 78 -2.30 -6.38 -5.74
N ILE A 79 -3.01 -7.48 -5.48
CA ILE A 79 -2.40 -8.76 -5.10
C ILE A 79 -1.45 -9.30 -6.19
N LEU A 80 -1.78 -9.07 -7.46
CA LEU A 80 -0.98 -9.53 -8.60
C LEU A 80 0.31 -8.72 -8.83
N LYS A 81 0.48 -7.56 -8.19
CA LYS A 81 1.64 -6.68 -8.41
C LYS A 81 2.54 -6.68 -7.17
N PRO A 82 3.77 -7.24 -7.26
CA PRO A 82 4.70 -7.33 -6.12
C PRO A 82 4.92 -6.01 -5.39
N LYS A 83 5.07 -4.92 -6.14
CA LYS A 83 5.25 -3.56 -5.62
C LYS A 83 4.21 -3.17 -4.55
N TYR A 84 2.95 -3.61 -4.72
CA TYR A 84 1.82 -3.29 -3.86
C TYR A 84 1.44 -4.44 -2.93
N SER A 85 1.54 -5.67 -3.42
CA SER A 85 1.09 -6.85 -2.66
C SER A 85 1.99 -7.16 -1.46
N LEU A 86 3.30 -6.94 -1.54
CA LEU A 86 4.22 -7.20 -0.44
C LEU A 86 3.95 -6.30 0.77
N PRO A 87 3.89 -4.94 0.64
CA PRO A 87 3.50 -4.09 1.76
C PRO A 87 2.13 -4.45 2.34
N LEU A 88 1.16 -4.78 1.48
CA LEU A 88 -0.17 -5.18 1.90
C LEU A 88 -0.17 -6.47 2.71
N LYS A 89 0.52 -7.53 2.25
CA LYS A 89 0.69 -8.80 2.97
C LYS A 89 1.32 -8.57 4.34
N ASN A 90 2.43 -7.86 4.37
CA ASN A 90 3.18 -7.58 5.59
C ASN A 90 2.36 -6.78 6.62
N TYR A 91 1.55 -5.83 6.16
CA TYR A 91 0.67 -5.08 7.04
C TYR A 91 -0.45 -5.96 7.61
N LEU A 92 -1.14 -6.71 6.74
CA LEU A 92 -2.28 -7.54 7.11
C LEU A 92 -1.90 -8.75 7.98
N GLN A 93 -0.66 -9.22 7.94
CA GLN A 93 -0.17 -10.26 8.85
C GLN A 93 -0.27 -9.89 10.33
N ASN A 94 -0.23 -8.60 10.67
CA ASN A 94 -0.37 -8.15 12.05
C ASN A 94 -1.79 -8.33 12.62
N TYR A 95 -2.77 -8.58 11.77
CA TYR A 95 -4.16 -8.82 12.17
C TYR A 95 -4.45 -10.30 12.46
N ILE A 96 -3.45 -11.18 12.42
CA ILE A 96 -3.63 -12.61 12.63
C ILE A 96 -3.54 -12.92 14.13
N SER A 97 -4.69 -13.15 14.76
CA SER A 97 -4.72 -13.77 16.09
C SER A 97 -4.63 -15.28 15.97
N GLN A 98 -3.98 -15.94 16.94
CA GLN A 98 -3.85 -17.41 17.00
C GLN A 98 -5.20 -18.11 17.20
N GLU A 99 -6.24 -17.42 17.62
CA GLU A 99 -7.56 -18.00 17.97
C GLU A 99 -8.69 -17.69 16.99
N ASN A 100 -8.43 -17.18 15.82
CA ASN A 100 -9.42 -16.91 14.73
C ASN A 100 -10.63 -16.01 15.06
N LYS A 101 -10.68 -15.25 16.17
CA LYS A 101 -11.92 -14.59 16.58
C LYS A 101 -11.94 -13.07 16.56
N VAL A 102 -10.84 -12.37 16.72
CA VAL A 102 -10.83 -10.91 16.66
C VAL A 102 -9.58 -10.45 15.95
N ILE A 103 -9.79 -9.68 14.90
CA ILE A 103 -8.72 -9.28 14.02
C ILE A 103 -8.45 -7.80 14.25
N ASN A 104 -8.05 -7.47 15.47
CA ASN A 104 -7.60 -6.15 15.86
C ASN A 104 -6.07 -6.10 15.89
N PHE A 105 -5.53 -4.96 15.48
CA PHE A 105 -4.12 -4.68 15.52
C PHE A 105 -3.86 -3.31 16.17
N LYS A 106 -3.01 -3.29 17.20
CA LYS A 106 -2.55 -2.07 17.86
C LYS A 106 -1.07 -1.87 17.55
N PRO A 107 -0.72 -1.05 16.54
CA PRO A 107 0.67 -0.79 16.20
C PRO A 107 1.35 0.04 17.30
N ASN A 108 2.67 -0.17 17.48
CA ASN A 108 3.47 0.81 18.20
C ASN A 108 3.57 2.13 17.41
N SER A 109 3.97 3.21 18.05
CA SER A 109 4.01 4.56 17.45
C SER A 109 4.87 4.61 16.17
N GLY A 110 6.04 3.98 16.17
CA GLY A 110 6.95 3.95 15.02
C GLY A 110 6.33 3.23 13.81
N TYR A 111 5.76 2.04 14.04
CA TYR A 111 5.10 1.30 12.98
C TYR A 111 3.83 1.99 12.48
N ASN A 112 3.11 2.66 13.36
CA ASN A 112 1.91 3.44 13.02
C ASN A 112 2.24 4.60 12.06
N ILE A 113 3.35 5.29 12.27
CA ILE A 113 3.83 6.34 11.36
C ILE A 113 4.29 5.73 10.05
N LEU A 114 5.13 4.70 10.09
CA LEU A 114 5.71 4.05 8.91
C LEU A 114 4.65 3.49 7.97
N SER A 115 3.58 2.90 8.50
CA SER A 115 2.51 2.28 7.73
C SER A 115 1.35 3.22 7.38
N SER A 116 1.46 4.51 7.69
CA SER A 116 0.35 5.48 7.58
C SER A 116 -0.30 5.53 6.20
N SER A 117 0.48 5.55 5.14
CA SER A 117 -0.02 5.63 3.75
C SER A 117 -0.91 4.43 3.41
N LEU A 118 -0.41 3.21 3.63
CA LEU A 118 -1.19 1.99 3.38
C LEU A 118 -2.39 1.88 4.31
N ARG A 119 -2.22 2.18 5.60
CA ARG A 119 -3.33 2.15 6.57
C ARG A 119 -4.46 3.09 6.18
N ASN A 120 -4.15 4.33 5.81
CA ASN A 120 -5.14 5.32 5.40
C ASN A 120 -5.87 4.88 4.12
N PHE A 121 -5.14 4.30 3.15
CA PHE A 121 -5.74 3.68 1.98
C PHE A 121 -6.71 2.56 2.35
N LEU A 122 -6.35 1.66 3.28
CA LEU A 122 -7.23 0.56 3.71
C LEU A 122 -8.47 1.06 4.47
N ILE A 123 -8.33 2.14 5.25
CA ILE A 123 -9.46 2.79 5.93
C ILE A 123 -10.40 3.41 4.88
N SER A 124 -9.88 4.16 3.92
CA SER A 124 -10.69 4.78 2.87
C SER A 124 -11.41 3.75 1.99
N ALA A 125 -10.83 2.55 1.85
CA ALA A 125 -11.45 1.42 1.15
C ALA A 125 -12.43 0.60 2.01
N ASN A 126 -12.69 0.99 3.27
CA ASN A 126 -13.49 0.20 4.22
C ASN A 126 -13.03 -1.26 4.35
N ILE A 127 -11.71 -1.48 4.41
CA ILE A 127 -11.10 -2.78 4.70
C ILE A 127 -10.70 -2.83 6.17
N VAL A 128 -10.24 -1.68 6.70
CA VAL A 128 -9.82 -1.50 8.08
C VAL A 128 -10.62 -0.36 8.69
N GLU A 129 -11.03 -0.51 9.93
CA GLU A 129 -11.66 0.52 10.77
C GLU A 129 -10.71 0.94 11.88
N HIS A 130 -10.62 2.24 12.14
CA HIS A 130 -9.87 2.78 13.27
C HIS A 130 -10.81 3.01 14.46
N ASN A 131 -10.53 2.35 15.56
CA ASN A 131 -11.18 2.65 16.83
C ASN A 131 -10.37 3.75 17.57
N ILE A 132 -10.94 4.94 17.64
CA ILE A 132 -10.27 6.12 18.22
C ILE A 132 -10.07 5.94 19.73
N GLU A 133 -11.02 5.31 20.44
CA GLU A 133 -10.97 5.16 21.90
C GLU A 133 -9.86 4.22 22.37
N SER A 134 -9.74 3.06 21.72
CA SER A 134 -8.71 2.06 22.04
C SER A 134 -7.39 2.27 21.27
N ASN A 135 -7.43 3.14 20.26
CA ASN A 135 -6.33 3.38 19.31
C ASN A 135 -5.83 2.08 18.68
N ASP A 136 -6.77 1.23 18.28
CA ASP A 136 -6.54 0.00 17.53
C ASP A 136 -7.25 0.04 16.18
N TYR A 137 -6.89 -0.90 15.33
CA TYR A 137 -7.42 -1.05 13.97
C TYR A 137 -8.07 -2.42 13.85
N LYS A 138 -9.31 -2.45 13.37
CA LYS A 138 -10.09 -3.68 13.16
C LYS A 138 -10.17 -3.98 11.67
N LEU A 139 -9.93 -5.22 11.30
CA LEU A 139 -10.16 -5.68 9.93
C LEU A 139 -11.66 -5.98 9.74
N LEU A 140 -12.30 -5.28 8.81
CA LEU A 140 -13.73 -5.42 8.50
C LEU A 140 -14.02 -6.56 7.54
N ASP A 141 -13.10 -6.82 6.60
CA ASP A 141 -13.28 -7.82 5.54
C ASP A 141 -12.21 -8.91 5.62
N THR A 142 -12.55 -10.02 6.25
CA THR A 142 -11.66 -11.17 6.40
C THR A 142 -11.47 -11.96 5.10
N SER A 143 -12.41 -11.85 4.15
CA SER A 143 -12.34 -12.56 2.86
C SER A 143 -11.13 -12.12 2.04
N GLN A 144 -10.78 -10.86 2.11
CA GLN A 144 -9.59 -10.32 1.45
C GLN A 144 -8.30 -10.83 2.09
N LEU A 145 -8.29 -10.95 3.43
CA LEU A 145 -7.16 -11.53 4.15
C LEU A 145 -6.90 -12.97 3.70
N ASP A 146 -7.94 -13.78 3.57
CA ASP A 146 -7.81 -15.17 3.13
C ASP A 146 -7.29 -15.28 1.69
N LYS A 147 -7.70 -14.40 0.80
CA LYS A 147 -7.14 -14.32 -0.56
C LYS A 147 -5.65 -14.01 -0.55
N ILE A 148 -5.25 -13.02 0.26
CA ILE A 148 -3.85 -12.60 0.39
C ILE A 148 -3.01 -13.71 1.02
N ARG A 149 -3.53 -14.40 2.03
CA ARG A 149 -2.85 -15.54 2.69
C ARG A 149 -2.67 -16.72 1.76
N LYS A 150 -3.68 -17.02 0.93
CA LYS A 150 -3.63 -18.16 -0.01
C LYS A 150 -2.82 -17.87 -1.26
N SER A 151 -2.51 -16.59 -1.56
CA SER A 151 -1.65 -16.24 -2.67
C SER A 151 -0.21 -16.64 -2.33
N GLU A 152 0.33 -17.65 -3.01
CA GLU A 152 1.75 -17.98 -2.95
C GLU A 152 2.60 -16.79 -3.44
N TYR A 153 3.82 -16.69 -2.93
CA TYR A 153 4.76 -15.72 -3.48
C TYR A 153 5.12 -16.13 -4.90
N SER A 154 4.94 -15.26 -5.88
CA SER A 154 5.55 -15.49 -7.19
C SER A 154 7.08 -15.43 -7.07
N PRO A 155 7.84 -16.04 -8.00
CA PRO A 155 9.29 -15.92 -8.01
C PRO A 155 9.77 -14.46 -7.90
N GLU A 156 9.12 -13.54 -8.61
CA GLU A 156 9.44 -12.11 -8.58
C GLU A 156 9.13 -11.46 -7.22
N GLN A 157 8.07 -11.91 -6.54
CA GLN A 157 7.74 -11.46 -5.18
C GLN A 157 8.78 -11.94 -4.19
N LEU A 158 9.23 -13.18 -4.33
CA LEU A 158 10.26 -13.77 -3.47
C LEU A 158 11.60 -13.05 -3.66
N ASP A 159 12.01 -12.81 -4.91
CA ASP A 159 13.25 -12.09 -5.22
C ASP A 159 13.24 -10.67 -4.66
N LEU A 160 12.11 -9.97 -4.79
CA LEU A 160 11.94 -8.62 -4.23
C LEU A 160 12.01 -8.63 -2.69
N GLU A 161 11.40 -9.61 -2.04
CA GLU A 161 11.47 -9.76 -0.58
C GLU A 161 12.89 -10.05 -0.11
N ILE A 162 13.61 -10.96 -0.78
CA ILE A 162 15.02 -11.25 -0.49
C ILE A 162 15.89 -10.00 -0.64
N LYS A 163 15.65 -9.19 -1.68
CA LYS A 163 16.38 -7.94 -1.90
C LYS A 163 16.11 -6.95 -0.78
N ASN A 164 14.85 -6.75 -0.39
CA ASN A 164 14.45 -5.86 0.70
C ASN A 164 15.07 -6.29 2.04
N GLN A 165 15.09 -7.59 2.33
CA GLN A 165 15.72 -8.12 3.55
C GLN A 165 17.23 -7.88 3.58
N LYS A 166 17.91 -8.05 2.43
CA LYS A 166 19.36 -7.76 2.31
C LYS A 166 19.66 -6.28 2.54
N GLU A 167 18.88 -5.39 1.93
CA GLU A 167 19.03 -3.93 2.11
C GLU A 167 18.81 -3.51 3.59
N LEU A 168 17.79 -4.09 4.24
CA LEU A 168 17.51 -3.86 5.65
C LEU A 168 18.66 -4.37 6.54
N GLY A 169 19.20 -5.56 6.25
CA GLY A 169 20.35 -6.13 6.95
C GLY A 169 21.59 -5.24 6.87
N LEU A 170 21.92 -4.78 5.65
CA LEU A 170 23.04 -3.86 5.44
C LEU A 170 22.86 -2.52 6.15
N ALA A 171 21.64 -1.98 6.19
CA ALA A 171 21.34 -0.75 6.92
C ALA A 171 21.50 -0.93 8.43
N ALA A 172 21.04 -2.06 8.97
CA ALA A 172 21.19 -2.40 10.38
C ALA A 172 22.66 -2.57 10.77
N GLU A 173 23.47 -3.27 9.95
CA GLU A 173 24.91 -3.44 10.16
C GLU A 173 25.65 -2.08 10.19
N LYS A 174 25.33 -1.16 9.26
CA LYS A 174 25.90 0.19 9.27
C LYS A 174 25.57 0.95 10.54
N LEU A 175 24.32 0.89 11.02
CA LEU A 175 23.92 1.55 12.26
C LEU A 175 24.64 1.00 13.48
N VAL A 176 24.82 -0.32 13.57
CA VAL A 176 25.59 -0.96 14.64
C VAL A 176 27.05 -0.52 14.58
N PHE A 177 27.67 -0.56 13.41
CA PHE A 177 29.06 -0.14 13.23
C PHE A 177 29.27 1.33 13.62
N GLU A 178 28.38 2.23 13.19
CA GLU A 178 28.47 3.66 13.57
C GLU A 178 28.31 3.85 15.09
N LYS A 179 27.41 3.12 15.72
CA LYS A 179 27.19 3.18 17.17
C LYS A 179 28.42 2.68 17.94
N GLU A 180 29.02 1.58 17.51
CA GLU A 180 30.24 1.05 18.12
C GLU A 180 31.43 2.00 17.95
N ARG A 181 31.60 2.56 16.73
CA ARG A 181 32.62 3.58 16.47
C ARG A 181 32.50 4.80 17.39
N LEU A 182 31.27 5.29 17.56
CA LEU A 182 31.00 6.43 18.46
C LEU A 182 31.28 6.10 19.92
N ASN A 183 31.00 4.87 20.34
CA ASN A 183 31.31 4.42 21.70
C ASN A 183 32.84 4.33 21.96
N LEU A 184 33.61 3.80 21.00
CA LEU A 184 35.06 3.74 21.07
C LEU A 184 35.68 5.15 21.13
N LEU A 185 35.19 6.09 20.33
CA LEU A 185 35.68 7.47 20.37
C LEU A 185 35.36 8.21 21.68
N LYS A 186 34.34 7.78 22.44
CA LYS A 186 34.06 8.31 23.77
C LYS A 186 34.99 7.74 24.82
N ILE A 187 35.43 6.50 24.67
CA ILE A 187 36.38 5.87 25.58
C ILE A 187 37.78 6.51 25.43
N ASP A 188 38.25 6.71 24.19
CA ASP A 188 39.53 7.35 23.89
C ASP A 188 39.64 8.81 24.36
N LYS A 189 38.54 9.52 24.55
CA LYS A 189 38.51 10.88 25.07
C LYS A 189 38.57 10.98 26.60
N ASN A 190 38.41 9.84 27.29
CA ASN A 190 38.39 9.76 28.73
C ASN A 190 39.68 9.11 29.30
N LEU A 191 40.66 8.85 28.42
CA LEU A 191 42.05 8.46 28.75
C LEU A 191 42.98 9.64 28.55
#